data_053a504f4382491e9fdd835c58680221
#
_entry.id   053a504f4382491e9fdd835c58680221
#
_cell.length_a   1.000
_cell.length_b   1.000
_cell.length_c   1.000
_cell.angle_alpha   90.00
_cell.angle_beta   90.00
_cell.angle_gamma   90.00
#
_symmetry.space_group_name_H-M   'P 1'
#
loop_
_entity.id
_entity.type
_entity.pdbx_description
1 polymer ?
#
loop_
_entity_poly.entity_id
_entity_poly.type
_entity_poly.pdbx_seq_one_letter_code
_entity_poly.pdbx_strand_id
1 'polypeptide(L)'
;MIRTETRQSIDPRHAKGMNTEELRNEFLNDNMFIDNEISLVYSHLDRLIVGGAVPKSRELILDHVKETGSPSFLDRREVVIVNVGGEGAVSSEGKTYQLTTHDMIYIGMGTGPVTLTGEGAKFYIISAPAHR
;
A
#
# COMPACT_ATOMS: atom_id res chain seq x y z
N MET A 1 5.25 -7.45 -9.09
CA MET A 1 4.63 -8.46 -8.19
C MET A 1 4.05 -7.79 -6.95
N ILE A 2 2.87 -8.19 -6.57
CA ILE A 2 2.24 -7.71 -5.34
C ILE A 2 2.38 -8.79 -4.27
N ARG A 3 2.94 -8.41 -3.12
CA ARG A 3 3.09 -9.30 -1.98
C ARG A 3 2.20 -8.79 -0.85
N THR A 4 1.42 -9.69 -0.25
CA THR A 4 0.43 -9.31 0.77
C THR A 4 0.62 -10.12 2.04
N GLU A 5 0.51 -9.44 3.17
CA GLU A 5 0.46 -10.03 4.49
C GLU A 5 -0.84 -9.59 5.17
N THR A 6 -1.47 -10.48 5.92
CA THR A 6 -2.71 -10.19 6.64
C THR A 6 -2.45 -10.22 8.14
N ARG A 7 -2.96 -9.22 8.86
CA ARG A 7 -2.87 -9.15 10.32
C ARG A 7 -4.25 -8.96 10.92
N GLN A 8 -4.50 -9.65 12.03
CA GLN A 8 -5.76 -9.58 12.75
C GLN A 8 -5.74 -8.43 13.76
N SER A 9 -6.93 -7.96 14.13
CA SER A 9 -7.07 -7.02 15.24
C SER A 9 -6.70 -7.69 16.54
N ILE A 10 -5.98 -6.99 17.41
CA ILE A 10 -5.55 -7.49 18.70
C ILE A 10 -6.20 -6.65 19.80
N ASP A 11 -6.85 -7.33 20.76
CA ASP A 11 -7.42 -6.70 21.95
C ASP A 11 -6.28 -6.05 22.76
N PRO A 12 -6.44 -4.79 23.23
CA PRO A 12 -5.42 -4.15 24.07
C PRO A 12 -5.00 -4.96 25.31
N ARG A 13 -5.89 -5.74 25.87
CA ARG A 13 -5.55 -6.61 26.99
C ARG A 13 -4.60 -7.72 26.58
N HIS A 14 -4.82 -8.29 25.40
CA HIS A 14 -3.93 -9.30 24.84
C HIS A 14 -2.56 -8.70 24.56
N ALA A 15 -2.53 -7.50 23.96
CA ALA A 15 -1.29 -6.81 23.63
C ALA A 15 -0.43 -6.55 24.86
N LYS A 16 -1.02 -6.26 26.01
CA LYS A 16 -0.27 -6.04 27.26
C LYS A 16 0.52 -7.26 27.70
N GLY A 17 0.08 -8.46 27.34
CA GLY A 17 0.78 -9.70 27.66
C GLY A 17 1.81 -10.15 26.63
N MET A 18 1.94 -9.44 25.53
CA MET A 18 2.86 -9.80 24.45
C MET A 18 4.30 -9.43 24.76
N ASN A 19 5.23 -10.30 24.37
CA ASN A 19 6.65 -9.96 24.40
C ASN A 19 7.03 -9.11 23.17
N THR A 20 8.28 -8.66 23.11
CA THR A 20 8.75 -7.79 22.04
C THR A 20 8.57 -8.43 20.65
N GLU A 21 8.88 -9.72 20.52
CA GLU A 21 8.75 -10.43 19.24
C GLU A 21 7.29 -10.52 18.78
N GLU A 22 6.38 -10.85 19.69
CA GLU A 22 4.95 -10.91 19.39
C GLU A 22 4.39 -9.55 18.99
N LEU A 23 4.78 -8.49 19.69
CA LEU A 23 4.37 -7.13 19.35
C LEU A 23 4.89 -6.73 17.97
N ARG A 24 6.14 -7.07 17.65
CA ARG A 24 6.70 -6.78 16.33
C ARG A 24 5.93 -7.50 15.23
N ASN A 25 5.59 -8.76 15.44
CA ASN A 25 4.85 -9.55 14.45
C ASN A 25 3.44 -9.02 14.19
N GLU A 26 2.77 -8.49 15.23
CA GLU A 26 1.39 -8.03 15.11
C GLU A 26 1.27 -6.56 14.69
N PHE A 27 2.18 -5.70 15.09
CA PHE A 27 2.05 -4.26 14.91
C PHE A 27 3.13 -3.61 14.04
N LEU A 28 4.31 -4.22 13.91
CA LEU A 28 5.40 -3.63 13.15
C LEU A 28 5.34 -4.06 11.68
N ASN A 29 5.47 -3.09 10.80
CA ASN A 29 5.62 -3.32 9.37
C ASN A 29 6.96 -2.74 8.92
N ASP A 30 8.02 -3.55 9.00
CA ASP A 30 9.40 -3.13 8.70
C ASP A 30 9.91 -3.62 7.34
N ASN A 31 9.09 -4.30 6.56
CA ASN A 31 9.50 -4.95 5.32
C ASN A 31 8.63 -4.52 4.13
N MET A 32 8.38 -3.22 4.00
CA MET A 32 7.49 -2.70 2.96
C MET A 32 8.21 -2.18 1.71
N PHE A 33 9.50 -1.91 1.78
CA PHE A 33 10.23 -1.39 0.62
C PHE A 33 11.18 -2.44 0.06
N ILE A 34 10.65 -3.26 -0.84
CA ILE A 34 11.39 -4.33 -1.50
C ILE A 34 11.49 -4.01 -2.99
N ASP A 35 12.71 -4.06 -3.55
CA ASP A 35 12.95 -3.72 -4.95
C ASP A 35 12.02 -4.52 -5.89
N ASN A 36 11.39 -3.79 -6.81
CA ASN A 36 10.50 -4.33 -7.83
C ASN A 36 9.26 -5.08 -7.30
N GLU A 37 8.82 -4.73 -6.10
CA GLU A 37 7.62 -5.31 -5.50
C GLU A 37 6.70 -4.24 -4.92
N ILE A 38 5.41 -4.55 -4.92
CA ILE A 38 4.42 -3.88 -4.08
C ILE A 38 4.22 -4.81 -2.88
N SER A 39 4.51 -4.32 -1.69
CA SER A 39 4.38 -5.09 -0.45
C SER A 39 3.29 -4.47 0.41
N LEU A 40 2.23 -5.22 0.67
CA LEU A 40 1.06 -4.72 1.39
C LEU A 40 0.80 -5.53 2.66
N VAL A 41 0.38 -4.84 3.70
CA VAL A 41 -0.13 -5.46 4.92
C VAL A 41 -1.60 -5.09 5.04
N TYR A 42 -2.46 -6.09 4.97
CA TYR A 42 -3.89 -5.95 5.22
C TYR A 42 -4.14 -6.15 6.71
N SER A 43 -4.60 -5.10 7.37
CA SER A 43 -4.95 -5.16 8.78
C SER A 43 -6.45 -5.26 8.94
N HIS A 44 -6.92 -6.17 9.78
CA HIS A 44 -8.33 -6.24 10.14
C HIS A 44 -8.73 -5.12 11.11
N LEU A 45 -7.77 -4.36 11.59
CA LEU A 45 -8.04 -3.12 12.32
C LEU A 45 -8.49 -2.07 11.31
N ASP A 46 -9.78 -1.75 11.31
CA ASP A 46 -10.42 -0.81 10.39
C ASP A 46 -10.23 -1.15 8.90
N ARG A 47 -9.86 -2.37 8.58
CA ARG A 47 -9.60 -2.84 7.21
C ARG A 47 -8.58 -1.99 6.46
N LEU A 48 -7.63 -1.42 7.16
CA LEU A 48 -6.58 -0.62 6.55
C LEU A 48 -5.57 -1.50 5.83
N ILE A 49 -5.07 -0.99 4.72
CA ILE A 49 -3.93 -1.56 4.02
C ILE A 49 -2.83 -0.53 4.03
N VAL A 50 -1.65 -0.94 4.48
CA VAL A 50 -0.45 -0.10 4.41
C VAL A 50 0.66 -0.88 3.73
N GLY A 51 1.52 -0.17 3.04
CA GLY A 51 2.62 -0.85 2.39
C GLY A 51 3.51 0.08 1.61
N GLY A 52 4.32 -0.52 0.75
CA GLY A 52 5.26 0.22 -0.06
C GLY A 52 5.45 -0.41 -1.43
N ALA A 53 5.96 0.39 -2.35
CA ALA A 53 6.29 -0.04 -3.70
C ALA A 53 7.59 0.59 -4.14
N VAL A 54 8.50 -0.23 -4.69
CA VAL A 54 9.80 0.22 -5.17
C VAL A 54 9.97 -0.23 -6.62
N PRO A 55 9.56 0.59 -7.60
CA PRO A 55 9.67 0.25 -9.03
C PRO A 55 11.08 0.51 -9.57
N LYS A 56 12.07 -0.21 -9.07
CA LYS A 56 13.49 0.05 -9.34
C LYS A 56 13.87 -0.14 -10.80
N SER A 57 13.51 -1.28 -11.39
CA SER A 57 13.88 -1.61 -12.77
C SER A 57 12.69 -1.92 -13.67
N ARG A 58 11.48 -1.82 -13.15
CA ARG A 58 10.24 -2.03 -13.92
C ARG A 58 9.09 -1.27 -13.27
N GLU A 59 8.05 -1.00 -14.05
CA GLU A 59 6.83 -0.45 -13.51
C GLU A 59 6.11 -1.48 -12.65
N LEU A 60 5.37 -1.01 -11.65
CA LEU A 60 4.54 -1.84 -10.79
C LEU A 60 3.08 -1.40 -10.95
N ILE A 61 2.19 -2.36 -10.96
CA ILE A 61 0.76 -2.10 -11.17
C ILE A 61 -0.03 -2.57 -9.96
N LEU A 62 -0.75 -1.63 -9.33
CA LEU A 62 -1.67 -1.92 -8.25
C LEU A 62 -3.06 -2.13 -8.88
N ASP A 63 -3.41 -3.38 -9.14
CA ASP A 63 -4.66 -3.74 -9.81
C ASP A 63 -5.55 -4.64 -8.97
N HIS A 64 -5.21 -5.91 -8.83
CA HIS A 64 -6.00 -6.87 -8.08
C HIS A 64 -5.25 -7.35 -6.85
N VAL A 65 -5.89 -7.25 -5.70
CA VAL A 65 -5.37 -7.78 -4.44
C VAL A 65 -6.44 -8.71 -3.88
N LYS A 66 -6.14 -10.00 -3.84
CA LYS A 66 -7.07 -11.06 -3.46
C LYS A 66 -7.77 -10.78 -2.10
N GLU A 67 -7.02 -10.30 -1.13
CA GLU A 67 -7.49 -10.06 0.23
C GLU A 67 -8.59 -9.00 0.31
N THR A 68 -8.73 -8.14 -0.70
CA THR A 68 -9.79 -7.12 -0.73
C THR A 68 -11.14 -7.70 -1.13
N GLY A 69 -11.16 -8.87 -1.76
CA GLY A 69 -12.39 -9.51 -2.21
C GLY A 69 -13.05 -8.86 -3.41
N SER A 70 -12.37 -7.92 -4.07
CA SER A 70 -12.91 -7.21 -5.24
C SER A 70 -12.05 -7.48 -6.48
N PRO A 71 -12.65 -7.42 -7.70
CA PRO A 71 -11.87 -7.62 -8.93
C PRO A 71 -10.74 -6.62 -9.14
N SER A 72 -10.93 -5.39 -8.67
CA SER A 72 -9.89 -4.35 -8.73
C SER A 72 -9.70 -3.74 -7.35
N PHE A 73 -8.46 -3.31 -7.06
CA PHE A 73 -8.09 -2.77 -5.75
C PHE A 73 -8.98 -1.58 -5.34
N LEU A 74 -9.26 -0.68 -6.27
CA LEU A 74 -10.02 0.53 -5.97
C LEU A 74 -11.54 0.41 -6.22
N ASP A 75 -12.06 -0.78 -6.43
CA ASP A 75 -13.50 -0.96 -6.58
C ASP A 75 -14.29 -0.45 -5.37
N ARG A 76 -13.77 -0.70 -4.17
CA ARG A 76 -14.41 -0.32 -2.91
C ARG A 76 -13.45 0.34 -1.93
N ARG A 77 -12.34 0.86 -2.44
CA ARG A 77 -11.29 1.45 -1.62
C ARG A 77 -10.80 2.74 -2.23
N GLU A 78 -10.24 3.57 -1.39
CA GLU A 78 -9.46 4.74 -1.79
C GLU A 78 -8.01 4.55 -1.38
N VAL A 79 -7.09 5.29 -1.97
CA VAL A 79 -5.67 5.17 -1.67
C VAL A 79 -4.99 6.53 -1.66
N VAL A 80 -4.06 6.69 -0.72
CA VAL A 80 -3.09 7.79 -0.71
C VAL A 80 -1.73 7.19 -0.95
N ILE A 81 -0.99 7.76 -1.89
CA ILE A 81 0.36 7.32 -2.22
C ILE A 81 1.31 8.48 -1.99
N VAL A 82 2.33 8.26 -1.16
CA VAL A 82 3.34 9.26 -0.82
C VAL A 82 4.68 8.79 -1.35
N ASN A 83 5.37 9.64 -2.12
CA ASN A 83 6.72 9.32 -2.56
C ASN A 83 7.72 9.73 -1.48
N VAL A 84 8.38 8.77 -0.87
CA VAL A 84 9.40 9.02 0.16
C VAL A 84 10.82 8.78 -0.37
N GLY A 85 10.95 8.49 -1.66
CA GLY A 85 12.25 8.30 -2.33
C GLY A 85 12.55 9.41 -3.33
N GLY A 86 13.28 9.08 -4.39
CA GLY A 86 13.57 10.01 -5.49
C GLY A 86 12.38 10.18 -6.43
N GLU A 87 12.58 10.90 -7.52
CA GLU A 87 11.50 11.18 -8.47
C GLU A 87 10.85 9.91 -9.01
N GLY A 88 9.53 9.95 -9.14
CA GLY A 88 8.76 8.89 -9.74
C GLY A 88 7.46 9.41 -10.31
N ALA A 89 6.64 8.51 -10.81
CA ALA A 89 5.36 8.85 -11.39
C ALA A 89 4.29 7.85 -11.01
N VAL A 90 3.07 8.34 -10.88
CA VAL A 90 1.87 7.54 -10.64
C VAL A 90 0.93 7.80 -11.81
N SER A 91 0.51 6.74 -12.49
CA SER A 91 -0.40 6.82 -13.64
C SER A 91 -1.70 6.13 -13.31
N SER A 92 -2.81 6.76 -13.69
CA SER A 92 -4.13 6.22 -13.50
C SER A 92 -5.07 6.79 -14.55
N GLU A 93 -5.88 5.95 -15.17
CA GLU A 93 -6.88 6.35 -16.16
C GLU A 93 -6.33 7.24 -17.28
N GLY A 94 -5.16 6.89 -17.81
CA GLY A 94 -4.54 7.60 -18.91
C GLY A 94 -3.83 8.90 -18.53
N LYS A 95 -3.78 9.23 -17.26
CA LYS A 95 -3.08 10.43 -16.76
C LYS A 95 -1.88 10.02 -15.93
N THR A 96 -0.80 10.77 -16.06
CA THR A 96 0.46 10.55 -15.34
C THR A 96 0.78 11.76 -14.48
N TYR A 97 1.08 11.50 -13.21
CA TYR A 97 1.40 12.53 -12.22
C TYR A 97 2.84 12.32 -11.76
N GLN A 98 3.68 13.33 -11.92
CA GLN A 98 5.05 13.31 -11.44
C GLN A 98 5.07 13.61 -9.95
N LEU A 99 5.72 12.76 -9.17
CA LEU A 99 5.87 12.95 -7.72
C LEU A 99 7.35 13.03 -7.36
N THR A 100 7.75 14.15 -6.78
CA THR A 100 9.08 14.29 -6.18
C THR A 100 9.03 13.81 -4.73
N THR A 101 10.16 13.90 -4.02
CA THR A 101 10.22 13.46 -2.63
C THR A 101 9.20 14.21 -1.76
N HIS A 102 8.41 13.47 -1.01
CA HIS A 102 7.35 13.95 -0.10
C HIS A 102 6.09 14.45 -0.81
N ASP A 103 6.00 14.34 -2.12
CA ASP A 103 4.74 14.59 -2.81
C ASP A 103 3.78 13.42 -2.57
N MET A 104 2.48 13.72 -2.57
CA MET A 104 1.46 12.70 -2.39
C MET A 104 0.33 12.87 -3.41
N ILE A 105 -0.39 11.78 -3.66
CA ILE A 105 -1.57 11.77 -4.50
C ILE A 105 -2.68 10.97 -3.81
N TYR A 106 -3.90 11.50 -3.89
CA TYR A 106 -5.10 10.79 -3.45
C TYR A 106 -5.83 10.26 -4.69
N ILE A 107 -6.19 8.99 -4.67
CA ILE A 107 -6.95 8.35 -5.75
C ILE A 107 -8.22 7.75 -5.17
N GLY A 108 -9.34 8.22 -5.68
CA GLY A 108 -10.65 7.85 -5.16
C GLY A 108 -11.15 6.49 -5.62
N MET A 109 -12.20 6.04 -4.97
CA MET A 109 -12.90 4.80 -5.28
C MET A 109 -13.44 4.81 -6.71
N GLY A 110 -13.40 3.65 -7.36
CA GLY A 110 -13.92 3.48 -8.71
C GLY A 110 -12.88 3.73 -9.80
N THR A 111 -11.67 4.10 -9.42
CA THR A 111 -10.56 4.30 -10.36
C THR A 111 -9.98 2.93 -10.72
N GLY A 112 -9.51 2.78 -11.95
CA GLY A 112 -8.91 1.53 -12.42
C GLY A 112 -7.50 1.29 -11.87
N PRO A 113 -6.72 0.44 -12.55
CA PRO A 113 -5.36 0.11 -12.10
C PRO A 113 -4.47 1.35 -11.97
N VAL A 114 -3.56 1.30 -11.00
CA VAL A 114 -2.61 2.37 -10.73
C VAL A 114 -1.20 1.88 -11.05
N THR A 115 -0.50 2.57 -11.94
CA THR A 115 0.85 2.21 -12.34
C THR A 115 1.86 3.10 -11.64
N LEU A 116 2.89 2.49 -11.07
CA LEU A 116 3.94 3.17 -10.31
C LEU A 116 5.27 2.98 -11.02
N THR A 117 5.98 4.09 -11.28
CA THR A 117 7.26 4.07 -11.99
C THR A 117 8.28 4.98 -11.31
N GLY A 118 9.56 4.77 -11.55
CA GLY A 118 10.64 5.62 -11.07
C GLY A 118 11.76 4.82 -10.43
N GLU A 119 12.95 4.86 -11.04
CA GLU A 119 14.10 4.07 -10.60
C GLU A 119 14.51 4.33 -9.13
N GLY A 120 14.45 5.58 -8.70
CA GLY A 120 14.80 5.95 -7.33
C GLY A 120 13.61 6.17 -6.41
N ALA A 121 12.40 5.97 -6.89
CA ALA A 121 11.20 6.24 -6.12
C ALA A 121 10.93 5.14 -5.09
N LYS A 122 10.33 5.56 -3.97
CA LYS A 122 9.80 4.66 -2.94
C LYS A 122 8.44 5.18 -2.55
N PHE A 123 7.40 4.43 -2.89
CA PHE A 123 6.04 4.85 -2.65
C PHE A 123 5.49 4.20 -1.38
N TYR A 124 5.03 5.02 -0.44
CA TYR A 124 4.30 4.57 0.74
C TYR A 124 2.82 4.58 0.39
N ILE A 125 2.14 3.48 0.67
CA ILE A 125 0.75 3.27 0.26
C ILE A 125 -0.12 3.11 1.51
N ILE A 126 -1.19 3.92 1.58
CA ILE A 126 -2.19 3.82 2.64
C ILE A 126 -3.56 3.74 1.97
N SER A 127 -4.31 2.69 2.26
CA SER A 127 -5.63 2.51 1.69
C SER A 127 -6.66 2.18 2.75
N ALA A 128 -7.86 2.71 2.58
CA ALA A 128 -9.00 2.47 3.44
C ALA A 128 -10.23 2.12 2.61
N PRO A 129 -11.20 1.40 3.20
CA PRO A 129 -12.50 1.22 2.53
C PRO A 129 -13.15 2.56 2.27
N ALA A 130 -13.82 2.68 1.13
CA ALA A 130 -14.53 3.90 0.75
C ALA A 130 -15.99 3.60 0.48
N HIS A 131 -16.81 4.64 0.60
CA HIS A 131 -18.26 4.57 0.36
C HIS A 131 -18.66 5.71 -0.56
N ARG A 132 -19.66 5.42 -1.38
CA ARG A 132 -20.30 6.44 -2.21
C ARG A 132 -21.36 7.20 -1.44
#